data_ee518fd187e0aee0269ee41cf6fd993e
#
_entry.id   ee518fd187e0aee0269ee41cf6fd993e
#
_cell.length_a   1.000
_cell.length_b   1.000
_cell.length_c   1.000
_cell.angle_alpha   90.00
_cell.angle_beta   90.00
_cell.angle_gamma   90.00
#
_symmetry.space_group_name_H-M   'P 1'
#
loop_
_entity.id
_entity.type
_entity.pdbx_description
1 polymer ?
#
loop_
_entity_poly.entity_id
_entity_poly.type
_entity_poly.pdbx_seq_one_letter_code
_entity_poly.pdbx_strand_id
1 'polypeptide(L)'
;TKNGTTERLYLAEPKVEEVLKAGRYDDYEIVEELTGEDLVGWTYEHPLREEVPDAPGGGANDFDGALEVYTGDYVDTGGEGTGLVHSAPGHGEEDFARGKELGLDIFCPVGADGTYENAAGTYAGQFVKDADDGIIDDLDAAGALLEAGTTSHSYGHCWRCDTGIIQIVTDQWFITITDIKDDLLDNIGDSEWHPEWARDSRFRDFVE
;
A
#
# COMPACT_ATOMS: atom_id res chain seq x y z
N THR A 1 5.48 -4.15 -29.33
CA THR A 1 4.16 -4.39 -29.97
C THR A 1 3.52 -5.66 -29.41
N LYS A 2 2.22 -5.67 -29.27
CA LYS A 2 1.42 -6.80 -28.83
C LYS A 2 0.20 -6.89 -29.78
N ASN A 3 0.01 -8.05 -30.42
CA ASN A 3 -1.10 -8.27 -31.36
C ASN A 3 -1.21 -7.22 -32.48
N GLY A 4 -0.08 -6.66 -32.93
CA GLY A 4 -0.04 -5.64 -33.97
C GLY A 4 -0.36 -4.21 -33.48
N THR A 5 -0.60 -4.01 -32.20
CA THR A 5 -0.76 -2.69 -31.58
C THR A 5 0.56 -2.25 -30.94
N THR A 6 0.91 -0.98 -31.11
CA THR A 6 2.08 -0.39 -30.48
C THR A 6 1.64 0.47 -29.29
N GLU A 7 2.24 0.21 -28.15
CA GLU A 7 2.02 0.99 -26.93
C GLU A 7 3.37 1.35 -26.29
N ARG A 8 3.39 2.33 -25.39
CA ARG A 8 4.57 2.71 -24.63
C ARG A 8 4.36 2.26 -23.17
N LEU A 9 5.36 1.54 -22.67
CA LEU A 9 5.39 1.10 -21.27
C LEU A 9 6.56 1.79 -20.56
N TYR A 10 6.36 2.12 -19.28
CA TYR A 10 7.40 2.61 -18.38
C TYR A 10 7.73 1.48 -17.41
N LEU A 11 8.97 1.03 -17.43
CA LEU A 11 9.43 -0.13 -16.66
C LEU A 11 10.81 0.19 -16.08
N ALA A 12 11.12 -0.36 -14.92
CA ALA A 12 12.49 -0.36 -14.45
C ALA A 12 13.38 -1.20 -15.39
N GLU A 13 14.59 -0.72 -15.69
CA GLU A 13 15.51 -1.37 -16.62
C GLU A 13 15.67 -2.89 -16.35
N PRO A 14 15.88 -3.38 -15.09
CA PRO A 14 16.02 -4.80 -14.82
C PRO A 14 14.76 -5.64 -15.12
N LYS A 15 13.60 -4.98 -15.29
CA LYS A 15 12.30 -5.63 -15.47
C LYS A 15 11.82 -5.71 -16.90
N VAL A 16 12.48 -5.04 -17.82
CA VAL A 16 12.04 -4.92 -19.22
C VAL A 16 11.79 -6.29 -19.86
N GLU A 17 12.78 -7.19 -19.85
CA GLU A 17 12.64 -8.50 -20.50
C GLU A 17 11.60 -9.39 -19.84
N GLU A 18 11.56 -9.41 -18.49
CA GLU A 18 10.63 -10.22 -17.72
C GLU A 18 9.18 -9.79 -17.98
N VAL A 19 8.90 -8.50 -17.86
CA VAL A 19 7.56 -7.93 -18.01
C VAL A 19 7.05 -8.06 -19.44
N LEU A 20 7.89 -7.77 -20.44
CA LEU A 20 7.49 -7.88 -21.83
C LEU A 20 7.22 -9.34 -22.25
N LYS A 21 7.99 -10.28 -21.71
CA LYS A 21 7.75 -11.71 -21.91
C LYS A 21 6.43 -12.15 -21.26
N ALA A 22 6.19 -11.73 -20.01
CA ALA A 22 4.96 -12.03 -19.28
C ALA A 22 3.75 -11.45 -20.01
N GLY A 23 3.81 -10.18 -20.43
CA GLY A 23 2.78 -9.50 -21.20
C GLY A 23 2.61 -10.00 -22.66
N ARG A 24 3.43 -10.95 -23.11
CA ARG A 24 3.39 -11.57 -24.46
C ARG A 24 3.61 -10.54 -25.58
N TYR A 25 4.57 -9.64 -25.40
CA TYR A 25 4.97 -8.71 -26.45
C TYR A 25 5.85 -9.42 -27.49
N ASP A 26 5.56 -9.18 -28.77
CA ASP A 26 6.26 -9.80 -29.89
C ASP A 26 7.64 -9.17 -30.15
N ASP A 27 7.72 -7.83 -29.98
CA ASP A 27 8.92 -7.04 -30.24
C ASP A 27 8.85 -5.72 -29.43
N TYR A 28 10.02 -5.15 -29.15
CA TYR A 28 10.13 -3.85 -28.48
C TYR A 28 11.38 -3.09 -28.88
N GLU A 29 11.35 -1.79 -28.65
CA GLU A 29 12.52 -0.92 -28.69
C GLU A 29 12.53 0.00 -27.46
N ILE A 30 13.71 0.29 -26.94
CA ILE A 30 13.88 1.29 -25.87
C ILE A 30 13.95 2.64 -26.58
N VAL A 31 12.92 3.46 -26.36
CA VAL A 31 12.79 4.78 -27.02
C VAL A 31 13.30 5.92 -26.17
N GLU A 32 13.40 5.70 -24.84
CA GLU A 32 13.82 6.70 -23.88
C GLU A 32 14.32 6.03 -22.60
N GLU A 33 15.29 6.65 -21.93
CA GLU A 33 15.78 6.26 -20.62
C GLU A 33 15.56 7.44 -19.66
N LEU A 34 14.91 7.17 -18.53
CA LEU A 34 14.53 8.14 -17.50
C LEU A 34 14.97 7.64 -16.13
N THR A 35 15.19 8.55 -15.21
CA THR A 35 15.33 8.23 -13.78
C THR A 35 13.97 8.31 -13.09
N GLY A 36 13.85 7.75 -11.86
CA GLY A 36 12.63 7.88 -11.08
C GLY A 36 12.27 9.34 -10.78
N GLU A 37 13.28 10.19 -10.59
CA GLU A 37 13.10 11.63 -10.37
C GLU A 37 12.49 12.36 -11.58
N ASP A 38 12.77 11.90 -12.80
CA ASP A 38 12.20 12.48 -14.02
C ASP A 38 10.69 12.21 -14.14
N LEU A 39 10.17 11.20 -13.43
CA LEU A 39 8.75 10.84 -13.40
C LEU A 39 7.96 11.58 -12.31
N VAL A 40 8.63 12.22 -11.35
CA VAL A 40 7.96 12.92 -10.25
C VAL A 40 7.03 14.00 -10.78
N GLY A 41 5.80 14.01 -10.27
CA GLY A 41 4.74 14.92 -10.70
C GLY A 41 4.02 14.52 -11.99
N TRP A 42 4.38 13.41 -12.61
CA TRP A 42 3.56 12.85 -13.67
C TRP A 42 2.24 12.36 -13.10
N THR A 43 1.17 12.55 -13.84
CA THR A 43 -0.17 12.10 -13.46
C THR A 43 -0.64 10.97 -14.35
N TYR A 44 -1.54 10.14 -13.85
CA TYR A 44 -2.16 9.05 -14.59
C TYR A 44 -3.66 8.98 -14.34
N GLU A 45 -4.41 8.38 -15.25
CA GLU A 45 -5.80 8.03 -15.03
C GLU A 45 -5.90 6.63 -14.46
N HIS A 46 -6.60 6.48 -13.33
CA HIS A 46 -6.83 5.16 -12.75
C HIS A 46 -7.80 4.36 -13.63
N PRO A 47 -7.45 3.13 -14.04
CA PRO A 47 -8.25 2.35 -14.97
C PRO A 47 -9.65 1.98 -14.45
N LEU A 48 -9.81 1.86 -13.13
CA LEU A 48 -11.08 1.48 -12.46
C LEU A 48 -11.81 2.67 -11.83
N ARG A 49 -11.61 3.87 -12.33
CA ARG A 49 -12.21 5.09 -11.75
C ARG A 49 -13.74 5.13 -11.86
N GLU A 50 -14.33 4.41 -12.80
CA GLU A 50 -15.77 4.32 -12.98
C GLU A 50 -16.39 3.29 -12.02
N GLU A 51 -15.68 2.23 -11.71
CA GLU A 51 -16.05 1.17 -10.77
C GLU A 51 -15.97 1.63 -9.32
N VAL A 52 -15.03 2.55 -9.01
CA VAL A 52 -14.81 3.09 -7.66
C VAL A 52 -14.82 4.62 -7.70
N PRO A 53 -15.97 5.25 -7.91
CA PRO A 53 -16.08 6.70 -8.13
C PRO A 53 -15.66 7.54 -6.91
N ASP A 54 -15.67 6.99 -5.71
CA ASP A 54 -15.28 7.67 -4.48
C ASP A 54 -13.76 7.57 -4.19
N ALA A 55 -13.03 6.78 -4.98
CA ALA A 55 -11.58 6.70 -4.85
C ALA A 55 -10.89 7.97 -5.39
N PRO A 56 -9.64 8.24 -5.00
CA PRO A 56 -8.82 9.28 -5.59
C PRO A 56 -8.80 9.16 -7.13
N GLY A 57 -9.11 10.26 -7.82
CA GLY A 57 -9.25 10.27 -9.29
C GLY A 57 -10.49 9.57 -9.83
N GLY A 58 -11.41 9.11 -8.97
CA GLY A 58 -12.76 8.71 -9.34
C GLY A 58 -13.63 9.92 -9.63
N GLY A 59 -14.79 9.69 -10.24
CA GLY A 59 -15.66 10.78 -10.71
C GLY A 59 -16.24 11.67 -9.61
N ALA A 60 -16.27 11.21 -8.35
CA ALA A 60 -16.87 11.91 -7.21
C ALA A 60 -15.85 12.66 -6.34
N ASN A 61 -14.59 12.23 -6.31
CA ASN A 61 -13.58 12.78 -5.42
C ASN A 61 -12.27 13.11 -6.18
N ASP A 62 -11.80 14.32 -5.97
CA ASP A 62 -10.52 14.83 -6.50
C ASP A 62 -9.61 15.15 -5.31
N PHE A 63 -8.79 14.18 -4.91
CA PHE A 63 -7.83 14.34 -3.82
C PHE A 63 -6.57 15.04 -4.33
N ASP A 64 -6.14 16.08 -3.62
CA ASP A 64 -4.93 16.84 -3.96
C ASP A 64 -3.68 15.94 -3.89
N GLY A 65 -2.88 15.96 -4.97
CA GLY A 65 -1.67 15.13 -5.13
C GLY A 65 -1.93 13.63 -5.36
N ALA A 66 -3.19 13.18 -5.41
CA ALA A 66 -3.51 11.81 -5.78
C ALA A 66 -3.28 11.58 -7.27
N LEU A 67 -2.97 10.32 -7.64
CA LEU A 67 -2.63 9.92 -9.01
C LEU A 67 -1.38 10.61 -9.58
N GLU A 68 -0.50 11.12 -8.71
CA GLU A 68 0.82 11.61 -9.09
C GLU A 68 1.91 10.57 -8.79
N VAL A 69 2.93 10.56 -9.61
CA VAL A 69 4.13 9.76 -9.37
C VAL A 69 5.04 10.49 -8.39
N TYR A 70 5.51 9.78 -7.37
CA TYR A 70 6.49 10.26 -6.41
C TYR A 70 7.52 9.19 -6.08
N THR A 71 8.64 9.58 -5.51
CA THR A 71 9.71 8.65 -5.11
C THR A 71 9.44 8.08 -3.72
N GLY A 72 9.86 6.83 -3.51
CA GLY A 72 9.85 6.17 -2.20
C GLY A 72 11.08 5.27 -2.06
N ASP A 73 11.83 5.44 -0.98
CA ASP A 73 13.07 4.69 -0.72
C ASP A 73 12.81 3.18 -0.50
N TYR A 74 11.56 2.82 -0.24
CA TYR A 74 11.12 1.44 -0.05
C TYR A 74 10.80 0.69 -1.36
N VAL A 75 10.86 1.38 -2.51
CA VAL A 75 10.57 0.76 -3.81
C VAL A 75 11.76 -0.07 -4.27
N ASP A 76 11.57 -1.40 -4.32
CA ASP A 76 12.56 -2.33 -4.82
C ASP A 76 12.38 -2.61 -6.32
N THR A 77 13.36 -2.20 -7.11
CA THR A 77 13.38 -2.47 -8.56
C THR A 77 13.90 -3.86 -8.91
N GLY A 78 14.46 -4.60 -7.94
CA GLY A 78 14.96 -5.97 -8.09
C GLY A 78 13.91 -7.05 -7.84
N GLY A 79 12.80 -6.73 -7.14
CA GLY A 79 11.72 -7.63 -6.80
C GLY A 79 10.82 -8.02 -7.98
N GLU A 80 9.59 -8.43 -7.71
CA GLU A 80 8.56 -8.71 -8.71
C GLU A 80 7.94 -7.42 -9.27
N GLY A 81 7.23 -7.50 -10.39
CA GLY A 81 6.48 -6.39 -10.98
C GLY A 81 7.28 -5.52 -11.96
N THR A 82 6.85 -4.30 -12.14
CA THR A 82 7.34 -3.37 -13.17
C THR A 82 8.46 -2.43 -12.71
N GLY A 83 8.69 -2.37 -11.38
CA GLY A 83 9.55 -1.37 -10.75
C GLY A 83 8.86 -0.04 -10.47
N LEU A 84 7.57 0.09 -10.85
CA LEU A 84 6.68 1.14 -10.40
C LEU A 84 5.61 0.50 -9.51
N VAL A 85 5.42 1.05 -8.32
CA VAL A 85 4.53 0.48 -7.29
C VAL A 85 3.31 1.36 -7.13
N HIS A 86 2.12 0.76 -7.12
CA HIS A 86 0.91 1.47 -6.73
C HIS A 86 0.93 1.69 -5.22
N SER A 87 0.91 2.95 -4.80
CA SER A 87 0.84 3.32 -3.39
C SER A 87 -0.61 3.39 -2.92
N ALA A 88 -0.89 2.75 -1.80
CA ALA A 88 -2.20 2.72 -1.15
C ALA A 88 -2.10 3.17 0.31
N PRO A 89 -2.10 4.48 0.61
CA PRO A 89 -1.93 5.02 1.96
C PRO A 89 -2.95 4.51 3.00
N GLY A 90 -4.09 4.01 2.57
CA GLY A 90 -5.09 3.38 3.45
C GLY A 90 -4.74 1.97 3.91
N HIS A 91 -3.75 1.30 3.29
CA HIS A 91 -3.53 -0.14 3.45
C HIS A 91 -2.07 -0.58 3.60
N GLY A 92 -1.09 0.24 3.22
CA GLY A 92 0.34 -0.02 3.39
C GLY A 92 0.96 0.87 4.47
N GLU A 93 1.85 0.31 5.31
CA GLU A 93 2.51 1.08 6.39
C GLU A 93 3.44 2.15 5.82
N GLU A 94 4.29 1.77 4.87
CA GLU A 94 5.21 2.69 4.18
C GLU A 94 4.42 3.71 3.34
N ASP A 95 3.37 3.25 2.65
CA ASP A 95 2.49 4.12 1.86
C ASP A 95 1.77 5.14 2.73
N PHE A 96 1.30 4.72 3.92
CA PHE A 96 0.65 5.61 4.89
C PHE A 96 1.63 6.67 5.40
N ALA A 97 2.85 6.27 5.79
CA ALA A 97 3.86 7.19 6.26
C ALA A 97 4.20 8.23 5.17
N ARG A 98 4.40 7.76 3.94
CA ARG A 98 4.71 8.63 2.80
C ARG A 98 3.54 9.52 2.42
N GLY A 99 2.32 8.99 2.40
CA GLY A 99 1.11 9.76 2.13
C GLY A 99 0.91 10.91 3.14
N LYS A 100 1.20 10.68 4.42
CA LYS A 100 1.17 11.74 5.44
C LYS A 100 2.23 12.81 5.21
N GLU A 101 3.46 12.45 4.85
CA GLU A 101 4.52 13.41 4.52
C GLU A 101 4.15 14.30 3.33
N LEU A 102 3.49 13.73 2.33
CA LEU A 102 3.03 14.43 1.14
C LEU A 102 1.71 15.20 1.34
N GLY A 103 1.03 14.99 2.47
CA GLY A 103 -0.25 15.62 2.77
C GLY A 103 -1.42 15.04 1.96
N LEU A 104 -1.30 13.79 1.50
CA LEU A 104 -2.38 13.11 0.76
C LEU A 104 -3.55 12.77 1.67
N ASP A 105 -4.76 12.86 1.14
CA ASP A 105 -5.93 12.29 1.78
C ASP A 105 -5.87 10.75 1.81
N ILE A 106 -6.26 10.17 2.95
CA ILE A 106 -6.18 8.73 3.15
C ILE A 106 -7.51 8.08 2.79
N PHE A 107 -7.53 7.35 1.70
CA PHE A 107 -8.69 6.56 1.27
C PHE A 107 -8.56 5.12 1.77
N CYS A 108 -9.50 4.69 2.61
CA CYS A 108 -9.52 3.34 3.17
C CYS A 108 -10.96 2.78 3.13
N PRO A 109 -11.39 2.20 2.01
CA PRO A 109 -12.76 1.72 1.81
C PRO A 109 -12.98 0.30 2.34
N VAL A 110 -12.23 -0.16 3.32
CA VAL A 110 -12.33 -1.51 3.90
C VAL A 110 -12.71 -1.42 5.37
N GLY A 111 -13.78 -2.09 5.74
CA GLY A 111 -14.25 -2.20 7.11
C GLY A 111 -13.40 -3.13 7.98
N ALA A 112 -13.64 -3.09 9.29
CA ALA A 112 -12.92 -3.90 10.28
C ALA A 112 -13.10 -5.42 10.09
N ASP A 113 -14.12 -5.85 9.36
CA ASP A 113 -14.39 -7.24 9.00
C ASP A 113 -13.71 -7.68 7.69
N GLY A 114 -12.95 -6.78 7.06
CA GLY A 114 -12.29 -7.02 5.78
C GLY A 114 -13.22 -6.94 4.57
N THR A 115 -14.41 -6.38 4.74
CA THR A 115 -15.39 -6.22 3.67
C THR A 115 -15.31 -4.81 3.10
N TYR A 116 -15.41 -4.67 1.79
CA TYR A 116 -15.46 -3.37 1.14
C TYR A 116 -16.72 -2.60 1.54
N GLU A 117 -16.54 -1.36 1.96
CA GLU A 117 -17.62 -0.42 2.27
C GLU A 117 -18.19 0.23 1.00
N ASN A 118 -19.25 1.03 1.13
CA ASN A 118 -19.93 1.67 0.00
C ASN A 118 -19.00 2.54 -0.87
N ALA A 119 -17.96 3.11 -0.28
CA ALA A 119 -16.95 3.90 -0.98
C ALA A 119 -16.13 3.08 -2.00
N ALA A 120 -16.13 1.75 -1.89
CA ALA A 120 -15.51 0.87 -2.88
C ALA A 120 -16.38 0.65 -4.15
N GLY A 121 -17.50 1.34 -4.29
CA GLY A 121 -18.33 1.33 -5.50
C GLY A 121 -18.81 -0.06 -5.87
N THR A 122 -18.47 -0.54 -7.06
CA THR A 122 -18.88 -1.84 -7.61
C THR A 122 -18.49 -3.03 -6.71
N TYR A 123 -17.41 -2.91 -5.93
CA TYR A 123 -16.91 -3.98 -5.07
C TYR A 123 -17.51 -3.97 -3.66
N ALA A 124 -18.36 -2.99 -3.34
CA ALA A 124 -18.97 -2.85 -2.02
C ALA A 124 -19.69 -4.13 -1.57
N GLY A 125 -19.50 -4.51 -0.30
CA GLY A 125 -20.09 -5.71 0.30
C GLY A 125 -19.34 -7.01 0.03
N GLN A 126 -18.26 -7.00 -0.76
CA GLN A 126 -17.42 -8.17 -1.00
C GLN A 126 -16.28 -8.22 0.03
N PHE A 127 -15.89 -9.41 0.45
CA PHE A 127 -14.63 -9.58 1.19
C PHE A 127 -13.46 -9.28 0.26
N VAL A 128 -12.44 -8.57 0.74
CA VAL A 128 -11.36 -8.03 -0.11
C VAL A 128 -10.68 -9.09 -0.99
N LYS A 129 -10.48 -10.31 -0.49
CA LYS A 129 -9.84 -11.39 -1.27
C LYS A 129 -10.80 -12.10 -2.24
N ASP A 130 -12.10 -11.97 -2.03
CA ASP A 130 -13.10 -12.54 -2.94
C ASP A 130 -13.35 -11.60 -4.14
N ALA A 131 -12.92 -10.35 -4.06
CA ALA A 131 -13.04 -9.37 -5.13
C ALA A 131 -11.90 -9.46 -6.17
N ASP A 132 -10.81 -10.16 -5.88
CA ASP A 132 -9.60 -10.19 -6.73
C ASP A 132 -9.91 -10.57 -8.17
N ASP A 133 -10.69 -11.64 -8.38
CA ASP A 133 -11.04 -12.11 -9.73
C ASP A 133 -11.88 -11.07 -10.49
N GLY A 134 -12.84 -10.41 -9.81
CA GLY A 134 -13.66 -9.36 -10.42
C GLY A 134 -12.83 -8.13 -10.80
N ILE A 135 -11.89 -7.74 -9.96
CA ILE A 135 -10.96 -6.63 -10.24
C ILE A 135 -10.07 -6.94 -11.45
N ILE A 136 -9.58 -8.18 -11.54
CA ILE A 136 -8.77 -8.63 -12.69
C ILE A 136 -9.59 -8.58 -13.98
N ASP A 137 -10.84 -9.06 -13.95
CA ASP A 137 -11.74 -9.03 -15.10
C ASP A 137 -12.03 -7.60 -15.57
N ASP A 138 -12.26 -6.67 -14.64
CA ASP A 138 -12.51 -5.26 -14.94
C ASP A 138 -11.26 -4.57 -15.50
N LEU A 139 -10.07 -4.88 -14.99
CA LEU A 139 -8.80 -4.39 -15.53
C LEU A 139 -8.55 -4.91 -16.95
N ASP A 140 -8.89 -6.16 -17.24
CA ASP A 140 -8.78 -6.74 -18.60
C ASP A 140 -9.79 -6.08 -19.55
N ALA A 141 -11.02 -5.88 -19.10
CA ALA A 141 -12.06 -5.19 -19.86
C ALA A 141 -11.68 -3.73 -20.19
N ALA A 142 -11.02 -3.04 -19.25
CA ALA A 142 -10.47 -1.69 -19.45
C ALA A 142 -9.22 -1.66 -20.35
N GLY A 143 -8.66 -2.83 -20.72
CA GLY A 143 -7.42 -2.94 -21.48
C GLY A 143 -6.17 -2.51 -20.70
N ALA A 144 -6.24 -2.49 -19.38
CA ALA A 144 -5.17 -2.07 -18.48
C ALA A 144 -4.41 -3.24 -17.84
N LEU A 145 -4.89 -4.48 -18.03
CA LEU A 145 -4.25 -5.67 -17.50
C LEU A 145 -3.08 -6.10 -18.40
N LEU A 146 -1.88 -6.06 -17.86
CA LEU A 146 -0.70 -6.57 -18.55
C LEU A 146 -0.61 -8.09 -18.42
N GLU A 147 -0.65 -8.58 -17.17
CA GLU A 147 -0.67 -10.00 -16.80
C GLU A 147 -1.29 -10.20 -15.42
N ALA A 148 -1.95 -11.32 -15.21
CA ALA A 148 -2.40 -11.77 -13.91
C ALA A 148 -1.80 -13.15 -13.60
N GLY A 149 -1.45 -13.38 -12.34
CA GLY A 149 -0.85 -14.62 -11.90
C GLY A 149 -0.92 -14.79 -10.39
N THR A 150 -0.32 -15.87 -9.89
CA THR A 150 -0.21 -16.17 -8.47
C THR A 150 1.25 -16.20 -8.05
N THR A 151 1.54 -15.59 -6.91
CA THR A 151 2.85 -15.67 -6.27
C THR A 151 2.75 -16.38 -4.93
N SER A 152 3.87 -16.92 -4.46
CA SER A 152 3.96 -17.57 -3.15
C SER A 152 4.95 -16.82 -2.29
N HIS A 153 4.48 -16.23 -1.22
CA HIS A 153 5.30 -15.48 -0.27
C HIS A 153 4.86 -15.72 1.17
N SER A 154 5.69 -15.28 2.13
CA SER A 154 5.31 -15.30 3.54
C SER A 154 4.21 -14.27 3.79
N TYR A 155 3.12 -14.71 4.40
CA TYR A 155 1.98 -13.84 4.73
C TYR A 155 1.65 -13.93 6.22
N GLY A 156 1.32 -12.79 6.82
CA GLY A 156 0.96 -12.72 8.23
C GLY A 156 -0.42 -13.35 8.49
N HIS A 157 -0.49 -14.24 9.48
CA HIS A 157 -1.73 -14.86 9.91
C HIS A 157 -2.00 -14.60 11.39
N CYS A 158 -3.27 -14.52 11.77
CA CYS A 158 -3.67 -14.41 13.16
C CYS A 158 -3.25 -15.66 13.92
N TRP A 159 -2.47 -15.49 15.00
CA TRP A 159 -1.99 -16.60 15.83
C TRP A 159 -3.10 -17.44 16.48
N ARG A 160 -4.33 -16.91 16.56
CA ARG A 160 -5.47 -17.57 17.21
C ARG A 160 -6.38 -18.32 16.25
N CYS A 161 -6.73 -17.71 15.11
CA CYS A 161 -7.71 -18.26 14.16
C CYS A 161 -7.11 -18.58 12.78
N ASP A 162 -5.82 -18.33 12.59
CA ASP A 162 -5.10 -18.58 11.34
C ASP A 162 -5.66 -17.82 10.11
N THR A 163 -6.48 -16.81 10.34
CA THR A 163 -6.96 -15.94 9.26
C THR A 163 -5.87 -14.98 8.82
N GLY A 164 -5.74 -14.77 7.52
CA GLY A 164 -4.80 -13.79 6.95
C GLY A 164 -5.08 -12.38 7.47
N ILE A 165 -4.02 -11.63 7.81
CA ILE A 165 -4.12 -10.28 8.34
C ILE A 165 -4.36 -9.29 7.18
N ILE A 166 -5.24 -8.32 7.41
CA ILE A 166 -5.48 -7.18 6.52
C ILE A 166 -5.00 -5.92 7.25
N GLN A 167 -4.26 -5.08 6.54
CA GLN A 167 -3.84 -3.77 7.05
C GLN A 167 -4.87 -2.72 6.65
N ILE A 168 -5.35 -1.97 7.62
CA ILE A 168 -6.28 -0.86 7.42
C ILE A 168 -5.88 0.33 8.30
N VAL A 169 -6.12 1.52 7.82
CA VAL A 169 -6.00 2.75 8.62
C VAL A 169 -7.29 2.96 9.40
N THR A 170 -7.17 3.23 10.69
CA THR A 170 -8.30 3.51 11.57
C THR A 170 -7.92 4.52 12.65
N ASP A 171 -8.89 5.26 13.13
CA ASP A 171 -8.70 6.18 14.26
C ASP A 171 -8.39 5.40 15.54
N GLN A 172 -7.32 5.80 16.23
CA GLN A 172 -6.91 5.19 17.48
C GLN A 172 -6.48 6.27 18.49
N TRP A 173 -6.61 5.93 19.76
CA TRP A 173 -6.09 6.75 20.84
C TRP A 173 -4.65 6.33 21.15
N PHE A 174 -3.77 7.31 21.19
CA PHE A 174 -2.38 7.13 21.56
C PHE A 174 -2.06 7.92 22.82
N ILE A 175 -1.30 7.32 23.72
CA ILE A 175 -0.68 8.01 24.85
C ILE A 175 0.79 8.16 24.51
N THR A 176 1.27 9.42 24.44
CA THR A 176 2.67 9.70 24.12
C THR A 176 3.54 9.41 25.33
N ILE A 177 3.88 8.15 25.53
CA ILE A 177 4.67 7.69 26.68
C ILE A 177 6.03 8.38 26.75
N THR A 178 6.62 8.73 25.61
CA THR A 178 7.89 9.46 25.53
C THR A 178 7.85 10.81 26.22
N ASP A 179 6.72 11.51 26.21
CA ASP A 179 6.56 12.85 26.82
C ASP A 179 6.45 12.79 28.35
N ILE A 180 6.04 11.65 28.89
CA ILE A 180 5.86 11.41 30.33
C ILE A 180 6.86 10.41 30.89
N LYS A 181 7.86 10.02 30.12
CA LYS A 181 8.83 8.98 30.47
C LYS A 181 9.56 9.29 31.78
N ASP A 182 10.06 10.52 31.93
CA ASP A 182 10.80 10.94 33.12
C ASP A 182 9.90 10.90 34.37
N ASP A 183 8.66 11.37 34.26
CA ASP A 183 7.68 11.32 35.35
C ASP A 183 7.34 9.86 35.74
N LEU A 184 7.26 8.94 34.77
CA LEU A 184 7.05 7.53 35.03
C LEU A 184 8.23 6.89 35.75
N LEU A 185 9.46 7.19 35.34
CA LEU A 185 10.67 6.71 35.99
C LEU A 185 10.81 7.22 37.43
N ASP A 186 10.51 8.49 37.66
CA ASP A 186 10.48 9.09 38.99
C ASP A 186 9.43 8.42 39.89
N ASN A 187 8.20 8.25 39.40
CA ASN A 187 7.14 7.55 40.13
C ASN A 187 7.49 6.09 40.45
N ILE A 188 8.14 5.37 39.54
CA ILE A 188 8.66 4.02 39.79
C ILE A 188 9.67 4.03 40.92
N GLY A 189 10.57 5.04 40.96
CA GLY A 189 11.58 5.21 42.00
C GLY A 189 10.99 5.54 43.37
N ASP A 190 9.97 6.40 43.40
CA ASP A 190 9.33 6.89 44.63
C ASP A 190 8.31 5.88 45.22
N SER A 191 7.91 4.87 44.46
CA SER A 191 6.95 3.86 44.88
C SER A 191 7.62 2.72 45.65
N GLU A 192 6.92 2.15 46.64
CA GLU A 192 7.38 0.96 47.36
C GLU A 192 6.98 -0.30 46.60
N TRP A 193 7.96 -1.16 46.30
CA TRP A 193 7.76 -2.38 45.50
C TRP A 193 8.07 -3.65 46.28
N HIS A 194 7.14 -4.61 46.20
CA HIS A 194 7.30 -5.94 46.80
C HIS A 194 7.02 -7.04 45.76
N PRO A 195 8.05 -7.78 45.30
CA PRO A 195 9.50 -7.66 45.65
C PRO A 195 10.18 -6.47 44.95
N GLU A 196 11.23 -5.93 45.55
CA GLU A 196 11.99 -4.80 45.01
C GLU A 196 12.54 -5.02 43.61
N TRP A 197 12.94 -6.23 43.26
CA TRP A 197 13.47 -6.54 41.95
C TRP A 197 12.47 -6.25 40.79
N ALA A 198 11.16 -6.30 41.08
CA ALA A 198 10.16 -5.97 40.07
C ALA A 198 10.26 -4.52 39.61
N ARG A 199 10.63 -3.60 40.53
CA ARG A 199 10.89 -2.21 40.18
C ARG A 199 12.00 -2.10 39.16
N ASP A 200 13.16 -2.65 39.46
CA ASP A 200 14.41 -2.38 38.75
C ASP A 200 14.58 -3.20 37.47
N SER A 201 14.08 -4.45 37.47
CA SER A 201 14.30 -5.37 36.34
C SER A 201 13.04 -5.64 35.50
N ARG A 202 11.91 -5.03 35.81
CA ARG A 202 10.69 -5.18 35.00
C ARG A 202 10.06 -3.84 34.62
N PHE A 203 9.70 -3.04 35.61
CA PHE A 203 8.98 -1.80 35.33
C PHE A 203 9.93 -0.72 34.82
N ARG A 204 11.10 -0.57 35.42
CA ARG A 204 12.08 0.41 34.95
C ARG A 204 12.60 0.06 33.56
N ASP A 205 13.07 -1.19 33.36
CA ASP A 205 13.58 -1.64 32.05
C ASP A 205 12.52 -1.58 30.92
N PHE A 206 11.23 -1.64 31.29
CA PHE A 206 10.16 -1.51 30.30
C PHE A 206 9.91 -0.06 29.90
N VAL A 207 10.18 0.91 30.78
CA VAL A 207 9.98 2.34 30.51
C VAL A 207 11.23 2.97 29.89
N GLU A 208 12.43 2.49 30.23
CA GLU A 208 13.72 2.95 29.64
C GLU A 208 13.86 2.61 28.16
#